data_b56bef16ebbcc0a65b5268805a98beed
#
_entry.id   b56bef16ebbcc0a65b5268805a98beed
#
_cell.length_a   1.000
_cell.length_b   1.000
_cell.length_c   1.000
_cell.angle_alpha   90.00
_cell.angle_beta   90.00
_cell.angle_gamma   90.00
#
_symmetry.space_group_name_H-M   'P 1'
#
loop_
_entity.id
_entity.type
_entity.pdbx_description
1 polymer ?
#
loop_
_entity_poly.entity_id
_entity_poly.type
_entity_poly.pdbx_seq_one_letter_code
_entity_poly.pdbx_strand_id
1 'polypeptide(L)'
;MKFLFIVQGEGRGHLTQAITLEEMLLRNGHEVVEVLVGKSSSRTLPGFFNRSIHAPVKRFISPNFLPAADSKRPSLKKSVFYNLRKIPEYFRSMCYINQRIKETGAEIVINFYELLTGLTYAFFRPAVPYVCIGHQYLFLHRDFEFPEKNFVQLWMLRFFTRMTAIRTSKKLALSFRTMEQDDVHRIVVVPPLIRQEVASIQPEEGNYIHGYMVNSGCLLYTSPSPRD
;
A
#
# COMPACT_ATOMS: atom_id res chain seq x y z
N MET A 1 -22.36 -1.70 -5.89
CA MET A 1 -21.31 -2.69 -6.13
C MET A 1 -20.65 -3.08 -4.81
N LYS A 2 -20.15 -4.30 -4.73
CA LYS A 2 -19.46 -4.85 -3.55
C LYS A 2 -17.96 -4.92 -3.80
N PHE A 3 -17.18 -4.37 -2.88
CA PHE A 3 -15.72 -4.30 -2.97
C PHE A 3 -15.05 -5.11 -1.85
N LEU A 4 -14.00 -5.82 -2.19
CA LEU A 4 -13.07 -6.42 -1.23
C LEU A 4 -11.76 -5.63 -1.27
N PHE A 5 -11.32 -5.13 -0.12
CA PHE A 5 -10.03 -4.44 -0.02
C PHE A 5 -8.94 -5.39 0.45
N ILE A 6 -7.77 -5.32 -0.17
CA ILE A 6 -6.56 -6.02 0.26
C ILE A 6 -5.46 -4.97 0.43
N VAL A 7 -4.99 -4.80 1.67
CA VAL A 7 -4.18 -3.65 2.06
C VAL A 7 -2.84 -4.11 2.62
N GLN A 8 -1.77 -3.52 2.13
CA GLN A 8 -0.45 -3.69 2.72
C GLN A 8 -0.36 -2.94 4.05
N GLY A 9 -0.22 -3.68 5.15
CA GLY A 9 -0.34 -3.16 6.51
C GLY A 9 0.97 -2.73 7.18
N GLU A 10 2.10 -2.77 6.48
CA GLU A 10 3.41 -2.39 7.05
C GLU A 10 3.59 -0.87 7.17
N GLY A 11 2.89 -0.09 6.36
CA GLY A 11 2.89 1.36 6.38
C GLY A 11 1.53 1.96 6.72
N ARG A 12 1.52 3.17 7.29
CA ARG A 12 0.27 3.88 7.60
C ARG A 12 -0.43 4.44 6.35
N GLY A 13 0.34 4.75 5.29
CA GLY A 13 -0.19 5.39 4.09
C GLY A 13 -1.27 4.57 3.39
N HIS A 14 -1.04 3.27 3.14
CA HIS A 14 -2.04 2.42 2.49
C HIS A 14 -3.29 2.20 3.34
N LEU A 15 -3.14 2.14 4.67
CA LEU A 15 -4.26 2.05 5.60
C LEU A 15 -5.12 3.32 5.52
N THR A 16 -4.50 4.50 5.49
CA THR A 16 -5.21 5.78 5.34
C THR A 16 -5.93 5.88 4.00
N GLN A 17 -5.28 5.44 2.91
CA GLN A 17 -5.89 5.39 1.58
C GLN A 17 -7.12 4.48 1.55
N ALA A 18 -7.05 3.33 2.24
CA ALA A 18 -8.18 2.40 2.32
C ALA A 18 -9.37 3.03 3.06
N ILE A 19 -9.16 3.73 4.18
CA ILE A 19 -10.22 4.46 4.90
C ILE A 19 -10.88 5.48 3.97
N THR A 20 -10.06 6.33 3.33
CA THR A 20 -10.59 7.39 2.45
C THR A 20 -11.39 6.82 1.28
N LEU A 21 -10.92 5.74 0.66
CA LEU A 21 -11.63 5.12 -0.45
C LEU A 21 -12.92 4.45 0.02
N GLU A 22 -12.92 3.78 1.19
CA GLU A 22 -14.14 3.21 1.76
C GLU A 22 -15.21 4.29 1.97
N GLU A 23 -14.85 5.41 2.60
CA GLU A 23 -15.77 6.53 2.79
C GLU A 23 -16.33 7.08 1.46
N MET A 24 -15.48 7.20 0.45
CA MET A 24 -15.91 7.65 -0.89
C MET A 24 -16.89 6.65 -1.52
N LEU A 25 -16.63 5.35 -1.41
CA LEU A 25 -17.51 4.31 -1.95
C LEU A 25 -18.84 4.27 -1.24
N LEU A 26 -18.85 4.34 0.09
CA LEU A 26 -20.08 4.36 0.90
C LEU A 26 -20.97 5.55 0.54
N ARG A 27 -20.40 6.76 0.38
CA ARG A 27 -21.15 7.96 -0.06
C ARG A 27 -21.77 7.83 -1.45
N ASN A 28 -21.20 6.99 -2.30
CA ASN A 28 -21.69 6.71 -3.64
C ASN A 28 -22.58 5.45 -3.70
N GLY A 29 -23.08 4.95 -2.57
CA GLY A 29 -24.00 3.81 -2.50
C GLY A 29 -23.34 2.46 -2.80
N HIS A 30 -22.04 2.35 -2.60
CA HIS A 30 -21.29 1.10 -2.73
C HIS A 30 -20.96 0.52 -1.36
N GLU A 31 -20.59 -0.75 -1.32
CA GLU A 31 -20.29 -1.50 -0.09
C GLU A 31 -18.86 -2.05 -0.13
N VAL A 32 -18.10 -1.86 0.94
CA VAL A 32 -16.87 -2.61 1.18
C VAL A 32 -17.20 -3.78 2.09
N VAL A 33 -17.26 -4.98 1.54
CA VAL A 33 -17.73 -6.18 2.25
C VAL A 33 -16.72 -6.70 3.27
N GLU A 34 -15.43 -6.49 3.02
CA GLU A 34 -14.36 -6.92 3.92
C GLU A 34 -13.03 -6.22 3.57
N VAL A 35 -12.18 -6.04 4.57
CA VAL A 35 -10.82 -5.53 4.40
C VAL A 35 -9.82 -6.57 4.90
N LEU A 36 -8.99 -7.09 4.00
CA LEU A 36 -7.90 -8.00 4.31
C LEU A 36 -6.61 -7.21 4.47
N VAL A 37 -5.95 -7.29 5.63
CA VAL A 37 -4.71 -6.58 5.88
C VAL A 37 -3.54 -7.54 5.99
N GLY A 38 -2.62 -7.44 5.02
CA GLY A 38 -1.35 -8.15 5.01
C GLY A 38 -0.33 -7.49 5.93
N LYS A 39 0.19 -8.22 6.90
CA LYS A 39 1.21 -7.70 7.80
C LYS A 39 2.13 -8.80 8.32
N SER A 40 3.33 -8.40 8.76
CA SER A 40 4.21 -9.31 9.50
C SER A 40 3.65 -9.66 10.89
N SER A 41 4.08 -10.78 11.42
CA SER A 41 3.64 -11.25 12.75
C SER A 41 3.99 -10.29 13.90
N SER A 42 5.04 -9.49 13.72
CA SER A 42 5.58 -8.58 14.74
C SER A 42 4.87 -7.23 14.86
N ARG A 43 4.02 -6.85 13.90
CA ARG A 43 3.33 -5.55 13.92
C ARG A 43 1.89 -5.64 14.39
N THR A 44 1.43 -4.62 15.11
CA THR A 44 0.02 -4.40 15.45
C THR A 44 -0.58 -3.39 14.49
N LEU A 45 -1.85 -3.55 14.13
CA LEU A 45 -2.55 -2.52 13.36
C LEU A 45 -2.74 -1.27 14.23
N PRO A 46 -2.51 -0.08 13.68
CA PRO A 46 -2.75 1.15 14.40
C PRO A 46 -4.22 1.27 14.85
N GLY A 47 -4.43 1.70 16.09
CA GLY A 47 -5.78 1.82 16.65
C GLY A 47 -6.71 2.75 15.85
N PHE A 48 -6.15 3.77 15.19
CA PHE A 48 -6.96 4.65 14.35
C PHE A 48 -7.62 3.91 13.18
N PHE A 49 -6.93 2.93 12.57
CA PHE A 49 -7.47 2.18 11.45
C PHE A 49 -8.73 1.41 11.84
N ASN A 50 -8.67 0.66 12.95
CA ASN A 50 -9.82 -0.12 13.42
C ASN A 50 -11.01 0.77 13.86
N ARG A 51 -10.76 2.05 14.20
CA ARG A 51 -11.83 3.00 14.56
C ARG A 51 -12.48 3.70 13.38
N SER A 52 -11.72 3.83 12.27
CA SER A 52 -12.17 4.61 11.12
C SER A 52 -12.68 3.75 9.96
N ILE A 53 -12.28 2.48 9.89
CA ILE A 53 -12.78 1.56 8.86
C ILE A 53 -14.11 0.95 9.32
N HIS A 54 -15.11 0.91 8.46
CA HIS A 54 -16.44 0.39 8.78
C HIS A 54 -16.56 -1.11 8.47
N ALA A 55 -15.93 -1.54 7.38
CA ALA A 55 -15.98 -2.95 6.96
C ALA A 55 -15.20 -3.87 7.92
N PRO A 56 -15.62 -5.14 8.05
CA PRO A 56 -14.91 -6.14 8.84
C PRO A 56 -13.45 -6.29 8.42
N VAL A 57 -12.53 -6.19 9.38
CA VAL A 57 -11.09 -6.31 9.13
C VAL A 57 -10.58 -7.69 9.48
N LYS A 58 -9.97 -8.37 8.52
CA LYS A 58 -9.25 -9.63 8.72
C LYS A 58 -7.78 -9.48 8.39
N ARG A 59 -6.95 -10.35 8.94
CA ARG A 59 -5.49 -10.25 8.83
C ARG A 59 -4.91 -11.52 8.25
N PHE A 60 -3.82 -11.37 7.51
CA PHE A 60 -3.02 -12.50 7.01
C PHE A 60 -1.53 -12.15 7.09
N ILE A 61 -0.68 -13.17 7.00
CA ILE A 61 0.77 -13.00 7.05
C ILE A 61 1.28 -12.62 5.67
N SER A 62 1.99 -11.49 5.58
CA SER A 62 2.56 -10.96 4.33
C SER A 62 4.08 -10.75 4.47
N PRO A 63 4.82 -10.78 3.35
CA PRO A 63 6.24 -10.47 3.33
C PRO A 63 6.56 -9.07 3.86
N ASN A 64 7.69 -8.97 4.57
CA ASN A 64 8.16 -7.70 5.11
C ASN A 64 9.66 -7.51 4.86
N PHE A 65 10.08 -6.25 4.80
CA PHE A 65 11.48 -5.86 4.81
C PHE A 65 11.95 -5.65 6.24
N LEU A 66 12.96 -6.40 6.66
CA LEU A 66 13.55 -6.28 7.99
C LEU A 66 14.51 -5.09 8.05
N PRO A 67 14.53 -4.31 9.16
CA PRO A 67 15.50 -3.25 9.36
C PRO A 67 16.90 -3.81 9.45
N ALA A 68 17.90 -3.04 9.01
CA ALA A 68 19.30 -3.34 9.27
C ALA A 68 19.62 -3.15 10.77
N ALA A 69 20.78 -3.67 11.21
CA ALA A 69 21.21 -3.56 12.60
C ALA A 69 21.26 -2.10 13.10
N ASP A 70 21.64 -1.16 12.20
CA ASP A 70 21.71 0.28 12.50
C ASP A 70 20.39 1.03 12.29
N SER A 71 19.27 0.32 12.16
CA SER A 71 17.90 0.86 11.97
C SER A 71 17.67 1.88 10.83
N LYS A 72 18.71 2.28 10.11
CA LYS A 72 18.64 3.34 9.09
C LYS A 72 18.24 2.85 7.69
N ARG A 73 18.48 1.56 7.37
CA ARG A 73 18.18 0.97 6.05
C ARG A 73 17.67 -0.46 6.19
N PRO A 74 16.82 -0.95 5.25
CA PRO A 74 16.46 -2.37 5.22
C PRO A 74 17.68 -3.25 4.93
N SER A 75 17.83 -4.36 5.66
CA SER A 75 18.83 -5.36 5.35
C SER A 75 18.28 -6.34 4.31
N LEU A 76 18.69 -6.21 3.06
CA LEU A 76 18.24 -7.08 1.97
C LEU A 76 18.54 -8.55 2.24
N LYS A 77 19.78 -8.88 2.66
CA LYS A 77 20.18 -10.28 2.95
C LYS A 77 19.33 -10.91 4.04
N LYS A 78 19.15 -10.21 5.19
CA LYS A 78 18.29 -10.67 6.29
C LYS A 78 16.83 -10.81 5.86
N SER A 79 16.34 -9.85 5.10
CA SER A 79 14.95 -9.85 4.59
C SER A 79 14.71 -11.03 3.65
N VAL A 80 15.63 -11.31 2.72
CA VAL A 80 15.52 -12.44 1.79
C VAL A 80 15.49 -13.76 2.57
N PHE A 81 16.45 -14.00 3.45
CA PHE A 81 16.50 -15.24 4.23
C PHE A 81 15.25 -15.43 5.11
N TYR A 82 14.82 -14.39 5.79
CA TYR A 82 13.60 -14.40 6.59
C TYR A 82 12.36 -14.74 5.76
N ASN A 83 12.20 -14.09 4.60
CA ASN A 83 11.04 -14.32 3.75
C ASN A 83 11.07 -15.71 3.08
N LEU A 84 12.24 -16.24 2.72
CA LEU A 84 12.38 -17.61 2.19
C LEU A 84 11.86 -18.66 3.18
N ARG A 85 12.18 -18.53 4.46
CA ARG A 85 11.68 -19.46 5.50
C ARG A 85 10.17 -19.39 5.68
N LYS A 86 9.53 -18.28 5.28
CA LYS A 86 8.10 -18.04 5.44
C LYS A 86 7.27 -18.34 4.19
N ILE A 87 7.87 -18.85 3.13
CA ILE A 87 7.15 -19.21 1.89
C ILE A 87 5.91 -20.08 2.14
N PRO A 88 5.94 -21.12 3.00
CA PRO A 88 4.73 -21.91 3.27
C PRO A 88 3.60 -21.10 3.92
N GLU A 89 3.94 -20.14 4.81
CA GLU A 89 2.97 -19.24 5.42
C GLU A 89 2.35 -18.29 4.37
N TYR A 90 3.17 -17.77 3.45
CA TYR A 90 2.69 -16.91 2.35
C TYR A 90 1.78 -17.67 1.39
N PHE A 91 2.09 -18.92 1.10
CA PHE A 91 1.20 -19.74 0.28
C PHE A 91 -0.16 -19.98 0.96
N ARG A 92 -0.17 -20.25 2.28
CA ARG A 92 -1.42 -20.33 3.05
C ARG A 92 -2.21 -19.01 3.00
N SER A 93 -1.51 -17.87 3.10
CA SER A 93 -2.13 -16.55 2.96
C SER A 93 -2.72 -16.33 1.57
N MET A 94 -2.05 -16.78 0.50
CA MET A 94 -2.60 -16.73 -0.86
C MET A 94 -3.84 -17.59 -1.03
N CYS A 95 -3.85 -18.81 -0.47
CA CYS A 95 -5.03 -19.67 -0.44
C CYS A 95 -6.18 -18.99 0.30
N TYR A 96 -5.90 -18.37 1.46
CA TYR A 96 -6.86 -17.62 2.23
C TYR A 96 -7.44 -16.43 1.46
N ILE A 97 -6.59 -15.61 0.82
CA ILE A 97 -7.04 -14.49 -0.03
C ILE A 97 -7.97 -15.00 -1.14
N ASN A 98 -7.57 -16.07 -1.85
CA ASN A 98 -8.36 -16.65 -2.92
C ASN A 98 -9.72 -17.18 -2.42
N GLN A 99 -9.75 -17.78 -1.23
CA GLN A 99 -10.98 -18.21 -0.58
C GLN A 99 -11.89 -17.01 -0.26
N ARG A 100 -11.33 -15.93 0.34
CA ARG A 100 -12.11 -14.73 0.68
C ARG A 100 -12.69 -14.06 -0.56
N ILE A 101 -11.92 -13.98 -1.66
CA ILE A 101 -12.43 -13.44 -2.94
C ILE A 101 -13.68 -14.19 -3.40
N LYS A 102 -13.72 -15.52 -3.22
CA LYS A 102 -14.87 -16.35 -3.64
C LYS A 102 -16.06 -16.23 -2.69
N GLU A 103 -15.82 -16.14 -1.38
CA GLU A 103 -16.85 -16.22 -0.36
C GLU A 103 -17.54 -14.89 -0.06
N THR A 104 -16.85 -13.75 -0.25
CA THR A 104 -17.40 -12.43 0.09
C THR A 104 -18.44 -11.93 -0.89
N GLY A 105 -18.54 -12.54 -2.08
CA GLY A 105 -19.41 -12.03 -3.14
C GLY A 105 -18.98 -10.66 -3.67
N ALA A 106 -17.73 -10.29 -3.49
CA ALA A 106 -17.18 -9.04 -4.03
C ALA A 106 -17.17 -9.07 -5.56
N GLU A 107 -17.55 -7.97 -6.17
CA GLU A 107 -17.57 -7.80 -7.64
C GLU A 107 -16.22 -7.26 -8.14
N ILE A 108 -15.50 -6.53 -7.27
CA ILE A 108 -14.18 -5.95 -7.56
C ILE A 108 -13.30 -6.08 -6.32
N VAL A 109 -12.03 -6.43 -6.54
CA VAL A 109 -10.99 -6.40 -5.51
C VAL A 109 -10.14 -5.13 -5.69
N ILE A 110 -9.92 -4.37 -4.62
CA ILE A 110 -8.98 -3.24 -4.61
C ILE A 110 -7.72 -3.64 -3.86
N ASN A 111 -6.59 -3.58 -4.54
CA ASN A 111 -5.28 -3.89 -3.99
C ASN A 111 -4.49 -2.62 -3.66
N PHE A 112 -4.26 -2.36 -2.37
CA PHE A 112 -3.41 -1.28 -1.89
C PHE A 112 -1.97 -1.77 -1.73
N TYR A 113 -1.33 -2.03 -2.85
CA TYR A 113 0.09 -2.40 -2.97
C TYR A 113 0.50 -3.70 -2.23
N GLU A 114 -0.43 -4.62 -1.99
CA GLU A 114 -0.14 -5.90 -1.34
C GLU A 114 0.38 -6.94 -2.34
N LEU A 115 1.57 -7.48 -2.05
CA LEU A 115 2.28 -8.41 -2.93
C LEU A 115 1.52 -9.72 -3.15
N LEU A 116 0.99 -10.29 -2.06
CA LEU A 116 0.33 -11.58 -2.13
C LEU A 116 -0.97 -11.55 -2.94
N THR A 117 -1.57 -10.38 -3.14
CA THR A 117 -2.69 -10.20 -4.07
C THR A 117 -2.25 -10.51 -5.50
N GLY A 118 -1.20 -9.86 -5.99
CA GLY A 118 -0.69 -10.11 -7.34
C GLY A 118 -0.29 -11.56 -7.55
N LEU A 119 0.37 -12.17 -6.55
CA LEU A 119 0.72 -13.60 -6.59
C LEU A 119 -0.51 -14.50 -6.55
N THR A 120 -1.55 -14.18 -5.78
CA THR A 120 -2.82 -14.92 -5.78
C THR A 120 -3.45 -14.94 -7.17
N TYR A 121 -3.49 -13.79 -7.85
CA TYR A 121 -4.01 -13.72 -9.21
C TYR A 121 -3.12 -14.41 -10.24
N ALA A 122 -1.82 -14.47 -10.03
CA ALA A 122 -0.90 -15.23 -10.87
C ALA A 122 -1.17 -16.75 -10.79
N PHE A 123 -1.34 -17.27 -9.57
CA PHE A 123 -1.47 -18.70 -9.30
C PHE A 123 -2.90 -19.23 -9.46
N PHE A 124 -3.86 -18.59 -8.79
CA PHE A 124 -5.23 -19.12 -8.68
C PHE A 124 -6.19 -18.53 -9.72
N ARG A 125 -5.86 -17.41 -10.34
CA ARG A 125 -6.64 -16.74 -11.39
C ARG A 125 -8.11 -16.54 -10.99
N PRO A 126 -8.41 -15.86 -9.86
CA PRO A 126 -9.79 -15.59 -9.51
C PRO A 126 -10.54 -14.89 -10.66
N ALA A 127 -11.83 -15.19 -10.82
CA ALA A 127 -12.67 -14.56 -11.86
C ALA A 127 -13.01 -13.11 -11.55
N VAL A 128 -13.03 -12.72 -10.28
CA VAL A 128 -13.30 -11.35 -9.85
C VAL A 128 -12.16 -10.44 -10.29
N PRO A 129 -12.43 -9.36 -11.07
CA PRO A 129 -11.39 -8.44 -11.49
C PRO A 129 -10.80 -7.68 -10.30
N TYR A 130 -9.53 -7.27 -10.42
CA TYR A 130 -8.96 -6.39 -9.41
C TYR A 130 -8.27 -5.17 -10.00
N VAL A 131 -8.25 -4.11 -9.20
CA VAL A 131 -7.63 -2.82 -9.49
C VAL A 131 -6.59 -2.54 -8.42
N CYS A 132 -5.43 -2.07 -8.85
CA CYS A 132 -4.36 -1.64 -7.95
C CYS A 132 -4.44 -0.15 -7.68
N ILE A 133 -4.19 0.26 -6.44
CA ILE A 133 -4.16 1.66 -6.03
C ILE A 133 -2.89 1.97 -5.22
N GLY A 134 -2.20 3.08 -5.53
CA GLY A 134 -1.02 3.53 -4.80
C GLY A 134 -0.10 4.42 -5.63
N HIS A 135 0.64 5.30 -4.97
CA HIS A 135 1.59 6.19 -5.63
C HIS A 135 2.79 5.43 -6.25
N GLN A 136 3.12 4.24 -5.76
CA GLN A 136 4.22 3.44 -6.28
C GLN A 136 4.00 2.97 -7.72
N TYR A 137 2.75 2.93 -8.19
CA TYR A 137 2.46 2.57 -9.59
C TYR A 137 2.95 3.61 -10.60
N LEU A 138 3.25 4.84 -10.16
CA LEU A 138 3.97 5.83 -10.96
C LEU A 138 5.35 5.32 -11.42
N PHE A 139 6.02 4.48 -10.64
CA PHE A 139 7.33 3.92 -11.01
C PHE A 139 7.29 3.05 -12.29
N LEU A 140 6.10 2.65 -12.71
CA LEU A 140 5.89 1.90 -13.94
C LEU A 140 5.41 2.77 -15.11
N HIS A 141 5.07 4.03 -14.85
CA HIS A 141 4.60 4.97 -15.87
C HIS A 141 5.72 5.32 -16.84
N ARG A 142 5.40 5.43 -18.15
CA ARG A 142 6.38 5.69 -19.20
C ARG A 142 7.14 7.00 -18.99
N ASP A 143 6.47 8.05 -18.52
CA ASP A 143 7.02 9.40 -18.35
C ASP A 143 7.52 9.66 -16.93
N PHE A 144 7.65 8.62 -16.08
CA PHE A 144 8.15 8.79 -14.73
C PHE A 144 9.68 8.78 -14.73
N GLU A 145 10.26 9.93 -14.45
CA GLU A 145 11.71 10.10 -14.29
C GLU A 145 12.14 9.83 -12.85
N PHE A 146 13.11 8.95 -12.68
CA PHE A 146 13.71 8.71 -11.38
C PHE A 146 14.84 9.72 -11.14
N PRO A 147 14.87 10.33 -9.93
CA PRO A 147 16.09 10.98 -9.49
C PRO A 147 17.18 9.90 -9.39
N GLU A 148 18.39 10.23 -9.79
CA GLU A 148 19.56 9.34 -9.91
C GLU A 148 19.62 8.09 -8.97
N LYS A 149 20.07 6.89 -9.29
CA LYS A 149 20.96 6.24 -10.24
C LYS A 149 21.49 4.90 -9.75
N ASN A 150 20.81 4.23 -8.82
CA ASN A 150 21.19 2.83 -8.58
C ASN A 150 20.30 1.93 -9.43
N PHE A 151 20.80 1.52 -10.61
CA PHE A 151 20.07 0.69 -11.56
C PHE A 151 19.48 -0.59 -10.91
N VAL A 152 20.24 -1.25 -10.03
CA VAL A 152 19.78 -2.48 -9.36
C VAL A 152 18.61 -2.19 -8.43
N GLN A 153 18.69 -1.11 -7.65
CA GLN A 153 17.57 -0.74 -6.73
C GLN A 153 16.33 -0.34 -7.51
N LEU A 154 16.46 0.39 -8.61
CA LEU A 154 15.36 0.75 -9.49
C LEU A 154 14.71 -0.48 -10.12
N TRP A 155 15.55 -1.40 -10.61
CA TRP A 155 15.07 -2.65 -11.19
C TRP A 155 14.28 -3.47 -10.15
N MET A 156 14.82 -3.63 -8.95
CA MET A 156 14.13 -4.33 -7.84
C MET A 156 12.81 -3.66 -7.47
N LEU A 157 12.78 -2.32 -7.37
CA LEU A 157 11.58 -1.56 -7.06
C LEU A 157 10.50 -1.75 -8.14
N ARG A 158 10.87 -1.59 -9.42
CA ARG A 158 9.96 -1.84 -10.55
C ARG A 158 9.49 -3.30 -10.60
N PHE A 159 10.39 -4.23 -10.36
CA PHE A 159 10.05 -5.65 -10.32
C PHE A 159 9.03 -5.94 -9.22
N PHE A 160 9.30 -5.48 -8.00
CA PHE A 160 8.35 -5.63 -6.88
C PHE A 160 6.99 -5.00 -7.20
N THR A 161 6.99 -3.77 -7.72
CA THR A 161 5.75 -3.08 -8.11
C THR A 161 4.97 -3.85 -9.19
N ARG A 162 5.66 -4.45 -10.17
CA ARG A 162 5.00 -5.32 -11.16
C ARG A 162 4.39 -6.56 -10.51
N MET A 163 5.10 -7.16 -9.56
CA MET A 163 4.61 -8.36 -8.85
C MET A 163 3.32 -8.10 -8.07
N THR A 164 3.15 -6.90 -7.48
CA THR A 164 1.90 -6.53 -6.79
C THR A 164 0.71 -6.37 -7.75
N ALA A 165 0.97 -6.20 -9.05
CA ALA A 165 -0.02 -5.87 -10.07
C ALA A 165 -0.15 -6.91 -11.19
N ILE A 166 0.29 -8.15 -10.96
CA ILE A 166 0.17 -9.24 -11.97
C ILE A 166 -1.31 -9.48 -12.29
N ARG A 167 -1.67 -9.39 -13.57
CA ARG A 167 -3.04 -9.59 -14.08
C ARG A 167 -4.07 -8.56 -13.60
N THR A 168 -3.64 -7.42 -13.05
CA THR A 168 -4.57 -6.33 -12.71
C THR A 168 -5.29 -5.79 -13.95
N SER A 169 -6.54 -5.39 -13.78
CA SER A 169 -7.30 -4.71 -14.83
C SER A 169 -6.77 -3.30 -15.08
N LYS A 170 -6.52 -2.55 -14.01
CA LYS A 170 -5.97 -1.17 -14.06
C LYS A 170 -5.11 -0.90 -12.83
N LYS A 171 -4.21 0.07 -12.96
CA LYS A 171 -3.41 0.63 -11.88
C LYS A 171 -3.78 2.10 -11.72
N LEU A 172 -4.31 2.47 -10.58
CA LEU A 172 -4.60 3.86 -10.23
C LEU A 172 -3.39 4.43 -9.48
N ALA A 173 -2.60 5.19 -10.19
CA ALA A 173 -1.39 5.79 -9.66
C ALA A 173 -1.71 7.15 -9.01
N LEU A 174 -1.58 7.24 -7.69
CA LEU A 174 -1.88 8.46 -6.94
C LEU A 174 -0.77 9.49 -7.14
N SER A 175 -1.13 10.71 -7.57
CA SER A 175 -0.17 11.79 -7.81
C SER A 175 -0.79 13.15 -7.53
N PHE A 176 0.02 14.08 -7.00
CA PHE A 176 -0.31 15.50 -6.96
C PHE A 176 -0.08 16.20 -8.30
N ARG A 177 0.73 15.56 -9.17
CA ARG A 177 1.00 16.07 -10.52
C ARG A 177 0.09 15.36 -11.51
N THR A 178 -0.55 16.11 -12.39
CA THR A 178 -1.30 15.58 -13.52
C THR A 178 -0.32 14.99 -14.54
N MET A 179 -0.62 13.79 -15.02
CA MET A 179 0.12 13.10 -16.07
C MET A 179 -0.89 12.46 -17.03
N GLU A 180 -0.48 12.23 -18.26
CA GLU A 180 -1.29 11.53 -19.23
C GLU A 180 -1.51 10.06 -18.83
N GLN A 181 -2.57 9.47 -19.33
CA GLN A 181 -2.84 8.05 -19.13
C GLN A 181 -1.82 7.20 -19.91
N ASP A 182 -1.29 6.16 -19.24
CA ASP A 182 -0.41 5.19 -19.88
C ASP A 182 -1.17 3.88 -20.16
N ASP A 183 -1.77 3.81 -21.33
CA ASP A 183 -2.59 2.66 -21.76
C ASP A 183 -1.75 1.38 -21.93
N VAL A 184 -0.49 1.51 -22.35
CA VAL A 184 0.42 0.38 -22.53
C VAL A 184 0.63 -0.36 -21.22
N HIS A 185 0.84 0.39 -20.14
CA HIS A 185 1.02 -0.17 -18.80
C HIS A 185 -0.28 -0.24 -17.99
N ARG A 186 -1.43 0.16 -18.56
CA ARG A 186 -2.75 0.23 -17.89
C ARG A 186 -2.69 1.07 -16.61
N ILE A 187 -2.05 2.24 -16.70
CA ILE A 187 -1.92 3.17 -15.58
C ILE A 187 -2.79 4.39 -15.86
N VAL A 188 -3.65 4.70 -14.89
CA VAL A 188 -4.41 5.94 -14.84
C VAL A 188 -3.89 6.75 -13.66
N VAL A 189 -3.41 7.95 -13.94
CA VAL A 189 -2.96 8.85 -12.89
C VAL A 189 -4.16 9.59 -12.32
N VAL A 190 -4.32 9.50 -11.02
CA VAL A 190 -5.46 10.07 -10.28
C VAL A 190 -4.98 10.91 -9.10
N PRO A 191 -5.77 11.87 -8.64
CA PRO A 191 -5.45 12.65 -7.45
C PRO A 191 -5.22 11.75 -6.21
N PRO A 192 -4.42 12.20 -5.23
CA PRO A 192 -4.20 11.45 -3.99
C PRO A 192 -5.50 11.35 -3.18
N LEU A 193 -5.65 10.21 -2.48
CA LEU A 193 -6.74 9.99 -1.55
C LEU A 193 -6.45 10.75 -0.25
N ILE A 194 -7.08 11.89 -0.08
CA ILE A 194 -6.96 12.76 1.11
C ILE A 194 -8.23 12.61 1.94
N ARG A 195 -8.07 12.31 3.24
CA ARG A 195 -9.21 12.23 4.16
C ARG A 195 -9.92 13.57 4.24
N GLN A 196 -11.24 13.53 4.38
CA GLN A 196 -12.05 14.74 4.38
C GLN A 196 -11.72 15.68 5.53
N GLU A 197 -11.39 15.13 6.72
CA GLU A 197 -10.99 15.94 7.86
C GLU A 197 -9.73 16.77 7.56
N VAL A 198 -8.81 16.23 6.74
CA VAL A 198 -7.60 16.94 6.32
C VAL A 198 -7.93 17.94 5.21
N ALA A 199 -8.77 17.55 4.25
CA ALA A 199 -9.15 18.41 3.13
C ALA A 199 -10.00 19.63 3.56
N SER A 200 -10.71 19.54 4.68
CA SER A 200 -11.54 20.62 5.22
C SER A 200 -10.77 21.61 6.10
N ILE A 201 -9.52 21.32 6.46
CA ILE A 201 -8.70 22.23 7.28
C ILE A 201 -8.33 23.44 6.44
N GLN A 202 -8.62 24.63 6.95
CA GLN A 202 -8.12 25.87 6.36
C GLN A 202 -6.62 26.01 6.69
N PRO A 203 -5.76 26.24 5.68
CA PRO A 203 -4.35 26.46 5.94
C PRO A 203 -4.14 27.79 6.69
N GLU A 204 -3.30 27.76 7.70
CA GLU A 204 -2.88 28.94 8.46
C GLU A 204 -1.37 29.10 8.33
N GLU A 205 -0.90 30.35 8.23
CA GLU A 205 0.52 30.66 8.27
C GLU A 205 1.00 30.67 9.71
N GLY A 206 2.06 29.93 10.00
CA GLY A 206 2.68 29.84 11.32
C GLY A 206 4.17 30.15 11.27
N ASN A 207 4.73 30.57 12.39
CA ASN A 207 6.16 30.87 12.56
C ASN A 207 6.99 29.60 12.87
N TYR A 208 6.63 28.44 12.26
CA TYR A 208 7.32 27.18 12.50
C TYR A 208 7.49 26.38 11.20
N ILE A 209 8.50 25.52 11.19
CA ILE A 209 8.70 24.53 10.14
C ILE A 209 8.32 23.15 10.70
N HIS A 210 7.32 22.50 10.10
CA HIS A 210 6.93 21.15 10.47
C HIS A 210 7.72 20.13 9.64
N GLY A 211 8.48 19.26 10.31
CA GLY A 211 9.22 18.16 9.70
C GLY A 211 8.61 16.80 10.06
N TYR A 212 8.40 15.94 9.08
CA TYR A 212 8.03 14.55 9.30
C TYR A 212 9.13 13.60 8.88
N MET A 213 9.64 12.80 9.81
CA MET A 213 10.69 11.83 9.55
C MET A 213 10.18 10.42 9.79
N VAL A 214 10.33 9.54 8.79
CA VAL A 214 9.87 8.15 8.85
C VAL A 214 10.73 7.29 9.76
N ASN A 215 12.02 7.61 9.87
CA ASN A 215 12.99 6.85 10.67
C ASN A 215 13.49 7.67 11.84
N SER A 216 13.45 7.11 13.05
CA SER A 216 14.06 7.71 14.24
C SER A 216 15.56 8.00 14.11
N GLY A 217 16.27 7.25 13.27
CA GLY A 217 17.69 7.49 12.96
C GLY A 217 17.97 8.70 12.06
N CYS A 218 16.94 9.35 11.54
CA CYS A 218 17.01 10.64 10.87
C CYS A 218 16.89 11.83 11.80
N LEU A 219 16.89 11.59 13.13
CA LEU A 219 17.01 12.69 14.08
C LEU A 219 18.27 13.46 13.73
N LEU A 220 18.08 14.68 13.32
CA LEU A 220 19.12 15.65 13.18
C LEU A 220 19.74 15.79 14.57
N TYR A 221 21.01 15.47 14.70
CA TYR A 221 21.81 15.84 15.88
C TYR A 221 22.03 17.35 15.85
N THR A 222 20.95 18.06 15.92
CA THR A 222 20.98 19.51 15.92
C THR A 222 20.72 19.96 17.31
N SER A 223 21.39 21.00 17.65
CA SER A 223 21.28 21.80 18.85
C SER A 223 19.98 21.57 19.63
N PRO A 224 20.05 21.56 20.94
CA PRO A 224 18.87 21.44 21.79
C PRO A 224 17.80 22.42 21.32
N SER A 225 16.55 21.96 21.32
CA SER A 225 15.42 22.83 21.06
C SER A 225 15.48 24.03 22.02
N PRO A 226 15.24 25.23 21.56
CA PRO A 226 15.21 26.40 22.47
C PRO A 226 14.15 26.30 23.57
N ARG A 227 13.42 25.19 23.65
CA ARG A 227 12.35 24.93 24.64
C ARG A 227 12.64 23.75 25.57
N ASP A 228 13.84 23.17 25.50
CA ASP A 228 14.28 22.13 26.44
C ASP A 228 14.95 22.77 27.67
#